data_44148c558f86f8ff1d920eb1eb7811c5
#
_entry.id   44148c558f86f8ff1d920eb1eb7811c5
#
_cell.length_a   1.000
_cell.length_b   1.000
_cell.length_c   1.000
_cell.angle_alpha   90.00
_cell.angle_beta   90.00
_cell.angle_gamma   90.00
#
_symmetry.space_group_name_H-M   'P 1'
#
loop_
_entity.id
_entity.type
_entity.pdbx_description
1 polymer ?
#
loop_
_entity_poly.entity_id
_entity_poly.type
_entity_poly.pdbx_seq_one_letter_code
_entity_poly.pdbx_strand_id
1 'polypeptide(L)'
;SQILQKIYDAGDIYFSEYEGQYCFGCERFYTERELVDGRCPDHETAPETIKESNYFFKMSNYQDWLIAHIEKHPDFIRPERYRNEVLAFLREPLEDLCISRPKSRLKWGITLPFDENYVTYVWFDALLNYISALGYPDGELFQKFWSVAQHIVAKDILKPHGIYWPCMLKAAGIPIYQHLNVHGYWNIDQSKMSKSIGNVVEPLGLKNVYGLDAFRFFLMRDMVFGLDSNFSEEALVQRINSDLANDLGNL
;
A
#
# COMPACT_ATOMS: atom_id res chain seq x y z
N SER A 1 1.22 17.50 -9.56
CA SER A 1 1.20 18.92 -9.11
C SER A 1 -0.22 19.46 -8.91
N GLN A 2 -1.15 19.32 -9.90
CA GLN A 2 -2.52 19.89 -9.84
C GLN A 2 -3.32 19.45 -8.61
N ILE A 3 -3.29 18.16 -8.26
CA ILE A 3 -4.02 17.61 -7.11
C ILE A 3 -3.45 18.15 -5.79
N LEU A 4 -2.13 18.22 -5.66
CA LEU A 4 -1.46 18.83 -4.50
C LEU A 4 -1.88 20.28 -4.31
N GLN A 5 -1.86 21.08 -5.39
CA GLN A 5 -2.29 22.48 -5.36
C GLN A 5 -3.75 22.58 -4.93
N LYS A 6 -4.64 21.76 -5.50
CA LYS A 6 -6.07 21.76 -5.16
C LYS A 6 -6.33 21.48 -3.68
N ILE A 7 -5.62 20.51 -3.10
CA ILE A 7 -5.78 20.15 -1.68
C ILE A 7 -5.17 21.25 -0.79
N TYR A 8 -4.06 21.88 -1.22
CA TYR A 8 -3.46 23.01 -0.53
C TYR A 8 -4.38 24.24 -0.52
N ASP A 9 -4.96 24.59 -1.66
CA ASP A 9 -5.88 25.73 -1.80
C ASP A 9 -7.18 25.53 -1.00
N ALA A 10 -7.59 24.28 -0.79
CA ALA A 10 -8.70 23.91 0.08
C ALA A 10 -8.37 24.05 1.58
N GLY A 11 -7.11 24.31 1.95
CA GLY A 11 -6.66 24.44 3.34
C GLY A 11 -6.42 23.12 4.06
N ASP A 12 -6.37 22.00 3.33
CA ASP A 12 -6.14 20.66 3.90
C ASP A 12 -4.65 20.27 3.94
N ILE A 13 -3.77 21.16 3.52
CA ILE A 13 -2.31 21.02 3.70
C ILE A 13 -1.81 22.22 4.50
N TYR A 14 -0.99 21.98 5.52
CA TYR A 14 -0.38 23.00 6.37
C TYR A 14 1.09 22.71 6.61
N PHE A 15 1.84 23.76 6.96
CA PHE A 15 3.25 23.66 7.31
C PHE A 15 3.41 23.61 8.81
N SER A 16 4.19 22.68 9.32
CA SER A 16 4.47 22.55 10.75
C SER A 16 5.85 21.99 11.01
N GLU A 17 6.38 22.29 12.17
CA GLU A 17 7.56 21.64 12.72
C GLU A 17 7.14 20.32 13.40
N TYR A 18 7.85 19.28 13.09
CA TYR A 18 7.63 17.95 13.65
C TYR A 18 8.94 17.44 14.27
N GLU A 19 8.86 16.92 15.48
CA GLU A 19 9.93 16.22 16.13
C GLU A 19 9.50 14.77 16.36
N GLY A 20 10.28 13.81 15.92
CA GLY A 20 9.91 12.39 16.02
C GLY A 20 11.05 11.44 15.78
N GLN A 21 10.76 10.18 16.03
CA GLN A 21 11.67 9.06 15.84
C GLN A 21 11.76 8.71 14.34
N TYR A 22 12.92 8.96 13.74
CA TYR A 22 13.12 8.76 12.30
C TYR A 22 14.04 7.57 12.02
N CYS A 23 13.57 6.65 11.20
CA CYS A 23 14.39 5.55 10.69
C CYS A 23 14.96 5.91 9.31
N PHE A 24 16.27 6.03 9.19
CA PHE A 24 16.94 6.34 7.93
C PHE A 24 16.81 5.23 6.88
N GLY A 25 16.71 3.98 7.31
CA GLY A 25 16.50 2.86 6.39
C GLY A 25 15.13 2.84 5.73
N CYS A 26 14.08 3.21 6.48
CA CYS A 26 12.72 3.34 5.95
C CYS A 26 12.43 4.73 5.38
N GLU A 27 13.30 5.71 5.61
CA GLU A 27 13.09 7.12 5.27
C GLU A 27 11.76 7.69 5.80
N ARG A 28 11.34 7.24 7.01
CA ARG A 28 10.08 7.70 7.62
C ARG A 28 10.18 7.91 9.13
N PHE A 29 9.25 8.71 9.64
CA PHE A 29 8.99 8.83 11.07
C PHE A 29 8.18 7.64 11.58
N TYR A 30 8.43 7.28 12.82
CA TYR A 30 7.73 6.26 13.58
C TYR A 30 7.13 6.87 14.85
N THR A 31 5.92 6.46 15.17
CA THR A 31 5.37 6.66 16.51
C THR A 31 5.97 5.64 17.47
N GLU A 32 5.95 5.91 18.78
CA GLU A 32 6.44 4.95 19.77
C GLU A 32 5.73 3.59 19.70
N ARG A 33 4.45 3.59 19.28
CA ARG A 33 3.62 2.38 19.15
C ARG A 33 4.00 1.51 17.95
N GLU A 34 4.61 2.10 16.93
CA GLU A 34 5.07 1.39 15.73
C GLU A 34 6.44 0.75 15.91
N LEU A 35 7.16 1.11 16.97
CA LEU A 35 8.46 0.55 17.29
C LEU A 35 8.30 -0.77 18.06
N VAL A 36 9.16 -1.73 17.75
CA VAL A 36 9.27 -3.00 18.50
C VAL A 36 10.52 -2.91 19.38
N ASP A 37 10.34 -2.96 20.69
CA ASP A 37 11.41 -2.78 21.67
C ASP A 37 12.27 -1.51 21.43
N GLY A 38 11.60 -0.41 21.02
CA GLY A 38 12.26 0.87 20.70
C GLY A 38 13.04 0.88 19.39
N ARG A 39 12.83 -0.12 18.52
CA ARG A 39 13.52 -0.27 17.23
C ARG A 39 12.56 -0.29 16.06
N CYS A 40 13.06 0.12 14.91
CA CYS A 40 12.34 -0.03 13.65
C CYS A 40 12.10 -1.51 13.34
N PRO A 41 10.85 -1.93 13.08
CA PRO A 41 10.52 -3.34 12.82
C PRO A 41 11.14 -3.90 11.53
N ASP A 42 11.44 -3.02 10.55
CA ASP A 42 11.99 -3.44 9.25
C ASP A 42 13.54 -3.52 9.26
N HIS A 43 14.21 -2.68 10.04
CA HIS A 43 15.67 -2.56 10.04
C HIS A 43 16.32 -2.92 11.36
N GLU A 44 15.54 -3.17 12.42
CA GLU A 44 15.98 -3.51 13.78
C GLU A 44 16.98 -2.49 14.39
N THR A 45 17.04 -1.27 13.80
CA THR A 45 17.86 -0.16 14.26
C THR A 45 17.07 0.79 15.15
N ALA A 46 17.72 1.37 16.16
CA ALA A 46 17.12 2.44 16.94
C ALA A 46 16.93 3.68 16.03
N PRO A 47 15.73 4.25 15.95
CA PRO A 47 15.53 5.49 15.19
C PRO A 47 16.19 6.68 15.93
N GLU A 48 16.51 7.72 15.18
CA GLU A 48 17.04 8.96 15.74
C GLU A 48 15.93 9.99 15.92
N THR A 49 15.95 10.72 17.04
CA THR A 49 15.04 11.87 17.22
C THR A 49 15.52 13.01 16.35
N ILE A 50 14.73 13.38 15.36
CA ILE A 50 15.04 14.52 14.50
C ILE A 50 13.90 15.53 14.52
N LYS A 51 14.26 16.80 14.35
CA LYS A 51 13.35 17.92 14.26
C LYS A 51 13.40 18.47 12.84
N GLU A 52 12.26 18.47 12.17
CA GLU A 52 12.17 18.88 10.77
C GLU A 52 10.85 19.62 10.52
N SER A 53 10.91 20.67 9.72
CA SER A 53 9.71 21.37 9.26
C SER A 53 9.24 20.77 7.94
N ASN A 54 7.98 20.39 7.86
CA ASN A 54 7.40 19.74 6.71
C ASN A 54 5.96 20.20 6.45
N TYR A 55 5.43 19.83 5.30
CA TYR A 55 4.01 19.95 4.97
C TYR A 55 3.27 18.71 5.38
N PHE A 56 2.09 18.89 5.96
CA PHE A 56 1.20 17.84 6.45
C PHE A 56 -0.16 17.93 5.77
N PHE A 57 -0.69 16.78 5.36
CA PHE A 57 -2.06 16.65 4.89
C PHE A 57 -2.96 16.34 6.08
N LYS A 58 -4.02 17.14 6.28
CA LYS A 58 -5.01 17.00 7.37
C LYS A 58 -5.87 15.75 7.18
N MET A 59 -5.24 14.60 7.22
CA MET A 59 -5.89 13.31 7.03
C MET A 59 -6.92 13.04 8.13
N SER A 60 -6.67 13.55 9.34
CA SER A 60 -7.58 13.47 10.48
C SER A 60 -8.99 14.02 10.19
N ASN A 61 -9.13 15.04 9.32
CA ASN A 61 -10.42 15.60 8.94
C ASN A 61 -11.32 14.59 8.19
N TYR A 62 -10.76 13.51 7.69
CA TYR A 62 -11.44 12.52 6.85
C TYR A 62 -11.76 11.22 7.57
N GLN A 63 -11.36 11.08 8.84
CA GLN A 63 -11.50 9.85 9.63
C GLN A 63 -12.96 9.40 9.74
N ASP A 64 -13.85 10.25 10.22
CA ASP A 64 -15.25 9.91 10.42
C ASP A 64 -15.95 9.55 9.10
N TRP A 65 -15.63 10.30 8.04
CA TRP A 65 -16.14 10.00 6.71
C TRP A 65 -15.66 8.62 6.22
N LEU A 66 -14.38 8.30 6.43
CA LEU A 66 -13.82 7.02 5.99
C LEU A 66 -14.44 5.83 6.75
N ILE A 67 -14.61 5.96 8.07
CA ILE A 67 -15.29 4.96 8.89
C ILE A 67 -16.71 4.73 8.36
N ALA A 68 -17.50 5.80 8.21
CA ALA A 68 -18.86 5.71 7.71
C ALA A 68 -18.92 5.10 6.29
N HIS A 69 -17.94 5.41 5.42
CA HIS A 69 -17.84 4.83 4.10
C HIS A 69 -17.61 3.31 4.15
N ILE A 70 -16.63 2.85 4.95
CA ILE A 70 -16.29 1.42 5.10
C ILE A 70 -17.45 0.64 5.71
N GLU A 71 -18.13 1.20 6.69
CA GLU A 71 -19.30 0.56 7.33
C GLU A 71 -20.49 0.44 6.37
N LYS A 72 -20.74 1.48 5.57
CA LYS A 72 -21.81 1.48 4.57
C LYS A 72 -21.52 0.55 3.40
N HIS A 73 -20.26 0.29 3.08
CA HIS A 73 -19.83 -0.55 1.97
C HIS A 73 -18.96 -1.70 2.49
N PRO A 74 -19.57 -2.76 3.07
CA PRO A 74 -18.84 -3.81 3.77
C PRO A 74 -17.88 -4.61 2.89
N ASP A 75 -18.00 -4.52 1.58
CA ASP A 75 -17.13 -5.15 0.58
C ASP A 75 -16.09 -4.18 -0.03
N PHE A 76 -16.01 -2.95 0.47
CA PHE A 76 -15.01 -1.98 0.02
C PHE A 76 -13.58 -2.49 0.25
N ILE A 77 -13.30 -3.10 1.41
CA ILE A 77 -12.01 -3.75 1.72
C ILE A 77 -12.24 -5.26 1.90
N ARG A 78 -11.54 -6.07 1.12
CA ARG A 78 -11.65 -7.53 1.07
C ARG A 78 -10.31 -8.23 1.32
N PRO A 79 -10.33 -9.37 2.01
CA PRO A 79 -11.41 -9.97 2.76
C PRO A 79 -11.73 -9.21 4.06
N GLU A 80 -12.80 -9.61 4.72
CA GLU A 80 -13.35 -8.94 5.93
C GLU A 80 -12.31 -8.69 7.03
N ARG A 81 -11.36 -9.59 7.21
CA ARG A 81 -10.29 -9.43 8.21
C ARG A 81 -9.54 -8.10 8.07
N TYR A 82 -9.21 -7.70 6.83
CA TYR A 82 -8.49 -6.44 6.57
C TYR A 82 -9.39 -5.22 6.69
N ARG A 83 -10.68 -5.35 6.39
CA ARG A 83 -11.65 -4.33 6.73
C ARG A 83 -11.69 -4.07 8.22
N ASN A 84 -11.75 -5.14 9.01
CA ASN A 84 -11.78 -5.06 10.47
C ASN A 84 -10.46 -4.49 11.04
N GLU A 85 -9.33 -4.81 10.43
CA GLU A 85 -8.01 -4.25 10.77
C GLU A 85 -7.98 -2.73 10.54
N VAL A 86 -8.44 -2.26 9.39
CA VAL A 86 -8.53 -0.83 9.09
C VAL A 86 -9.50 -0.12 10.03
N LEU A 87 -10.68 -0.69 10.30
CA LEU A 87 -11.63 -0.11 11.26
C LEU A 87 -11.06 -0.09 12.69
N ALA A 88 -10.33 -1.12 13.10
CA ALA A 88 -9.65 -1.15 14.40
C ALA A 88 -8.58 -0.05 14.50
N PHE A 89 -7.81 0.17 13.45
CA PHE A 89 -6.85 1.26 13.38
C PHE A 89 -7.53 2.64 13.47
N LEU A 90 -8.66 2.83 12.78
CA LEU A 90 -9.42 4.07 12.78
C LEU A 90 -10.23 4.34 14.06
N ARG A 91 -10.21 3.45 15.06
CA ARG A 91 -10.76 3.74 16.40
C ARG A 91 -9.90 4.72 17.19
N GLU A 92 -8.62 4.75 16.90
CA GLU A 92 -7.68 5.72 17.46
C GLU A 92 -7.69 6.99 16.62
N PRO A 93 -7.40 8.17 17.20
CA PRO A 93 -7.29 9.40 16.42
C PRO A 93 -6.28 9.25 15.28
N LEU A 94 -6.73 9.57 14.06
CA LEU A 94 -5.90 9.51 12.88
C LEU A 94 -4.94 10.71 12.86
N GLU A 95 -3.65 10.43 12.79
CA GLU A 95 -2.63 11.47 12.67
C GLU A 95 -2.57 12.03 11.24
N ASP A 96 -2.21 13.30 11.12
CA ASP A 96 -2.01 13.95 9.84
C ASP A 96 -0.77 13.39 9.14
N LEU A 97 -0.86 13.25 7.83
CA LEU A 97 0.18 12.62 7.02
C LEU A 97 1.25 13.64 6.61
N CYS A 98 2.50 13.42 7.00
CA CYS A 98 3.64 14.17 6.47
C CYS A 98 3.82 13.86 4.98
N ILE A 99 3.71 14.88 4.12
CA ILE A 99 3.69 14.74 2.66
C ILE A 99 4.89 15.35 1.95
N SER A 100 5.87 15.85 2.68
CA SER A 100 7.03 16.52 2.08
C SER A 100 8.36 16.11 2.68
N ARG A 101 9.42 16.44 1.97
CA ARG A 101 10.79 16.44 2.47
C ARG A 101 11.51 17.68 1.94
N PRO A 102 12.35 18.35 2.75
CA PRO A 102 13.14 19.48 2.28
C PRO A 102 14.18 19.00 1.24
N LYS A 103 14.39 19.78 0.18
CA LYS A 103 15.40 19.47 -0.86
C LYS A 103 16.84 19.39 -0.33
N SER A 104 17.13 20.01 0.79
CA SER A 104 18.40 19.86 1.49
C SER A 104 18.67 18.41 1.90
N ARG A 105 17.63 17.64 2.15
CA ARG A 105 17.68 16.24 2.56
C ARG A 105 17.42 15.27 1.42
N LEU A 106 16.42 15.55 0.58
CA LEU A 106 16.05 14.72 -0.57
C LEU A 106 16.06 15.55 -1.84
N LYS A 107 17.10 15.41 -2.64
CA LYS A 107 17.26 16.18 -3.88
C LYS A 107 16.39 15.67 -5.03
N TRP A 108 15.95 14.40 -4.96
CA TRP A 108 15.12 13.76 -5.97
C TRP A 108 13.66 13.71 -5.50
N GLY A 109 12.73 14.04 -6.40
CA GLY A 109 11.31 13.97 -6.14
C GLY A 109 10.52 15.05 -6.89
N ILE A 110 9.20 14.95 -6.82
CA ILE A 110 8.31 15.96 -7.41
C ILE A 110 8.29 17.19 -6.49
N THR A 111 8.71 18.34 -7.02
CA THR A 111 8.66 19.61 -6.27
C THR A 111 7.22 19.97 -5.93
N LEU A 112 6.98 20.44 -4.70
CA LEU A 112 5.68 20.95 -4.31
C LEU A 112 5.32 22.20 -5.13
N PRO A 113 4.09 22.29 -5.64
CA PRO A 113 3.70 23.41 -6.50
C PRO A 113 3.62 24.76 -5.76
N PHE A 114 3.48 24.73 -4.43
CA PHE A 114 3.34 25.90 -3.55
C PHE A 114 4.62 26.20 -2.73
N ASP A 115 5.65 25.34 -2.78
CA ASP A 115 6.97 25.59 -2.18
C ASP A 115 8.07 24.82 -2.90
N GLU A 116 8.90 25.54 -3.64
CA GLU A 116 9.99 24.94 -4.43
C GLU A 116 11.16 24.36 -3.60
N ASN A 117 11.22 24.64 -2.30
CA ASN A 117 12.26 24.10 -1.41
C ASN A 117 11.95 22.68 -0.93
N TYR A 118 10.76 22.17 -1.23
CA TYR A 118 10.29 20.84 -0.81
C TYR A 118 9.93 19.97 -1.99
N VAL A 119 10.09 18.66 -1.78
CA VAL A 119 9.61 17.61 -2.67
C VAL A 119 8.53 16.78 -1.99
N THR A 120 7.66 16.13 -2.77
CA THR A 120 6.63 15.22 -2.22
C THR A 120 7.25 14.00 -1.58
N TYR A 121 6.65 13.55 -0.49
CA TYR A 121 6.92 12.23 0.10
C TYR A 121 6.28 11.12 -0.74
N VAL A 122 6.94 9.96 -0.76
CA VAL A 122 6.66 8.85 -1.68
C VAL A 122 5.19 8.43 -1.76
N TRP A 123 4.48 8.33 -0.66
CA TRP A 123 3.09 7.84 -0.69
C TRP A 123 2.12 8.82 -1.35
N PHE A 124 2.32 10.12 -1.18
CA PHE A 124 1.48 11.10 -1.88
C PHE A 124 1.73 11.13 -3.39
N ASP A 125 2.95 10.81 -3.80
CA ASP A 125 3.31 10.66 -5.23
C ASP A 125 2.85 9.32 -5.78
N ALA A 126 3.25 8.22 -5.13
CA ALA A 126 3.01 6.86 -5.60
C ALA A 126 1.53 6.54 -5.80
N LEU A 127 0.65 6.96 -4.90
CA LEU A 127 -0.78 6.67 -4.99
C LEU A 127 -1.47 7.42 -6.15
N LEU A 128 -0.99 8.58 -6.52
CA LEU A 128 -1.53 9.35 -7.64
C LEU A 128 -1.29 8.68 -9.01
N ASN A 129 -0.34 7.74 -9.10
CA ASN A 129 -0.07 7.05 -10.37
C ASN A 129 -1.30 6.30 -10.90
N TYR A 130 -2.16 5.78 -10.03
CA TYR A 130 -3.37 5.04 -10.43
C TYR A 130 -4.32 5.85 -11.30
N ILE A 131 -4.44 7.15 -11.03
CA ILE A 131 -5.30 8.02 -11.81
C ILE A 131 -4.54 8.76 -12.90
N SER A 132 -3.27 9.12 -12.68
CA SER A 132 -2.45 9.80 -13.70
C SER A 132 -2.17 8.89 -14.90
N ALA A 133 -1.95 7.60 -14.68
CA ALA A 133 -1.78 6.61 -15.74
C ALA A 133 -3.04 6.46 -16.63
N LEU A 134 -4.21 6.76 -16.08
CA LEU A 134 -5.48 6.77 -16.81
C LEU A 134 -5.78 8.11 -17.47
N GLY A 135 -4.91 9.11 -17.28
CA GLY A 135 -5.07 10.44 -17.88
C GLY A 135 -6.03 11.38 -17.13
N TYR A 136 -6.13 11.24 -15.78
CA TYR A 136 -6.93 12.18 -14.96
C TYR A 136 -6.52 13.64 -15.24
N PRO A 137 -7.49 14.61 -15.33
CA PRO A 137 -8.93 14.43 -15.13
C PRO A 137 -9.74 14.06 -16.40
N ASP A 138 -9.25 14.38 -17.60
CA ASP A 138 -10.07 14.40 -18.82
C ASP A 138 -9.78 13.21 -19.77
N GLY A 139 -8.86 12.31 -19.38
CA GLY A 139 -8.49 11.15 -20.19
C GLY A 139 -9.65 10.15 -20.37
N GLU A 140 -9.81 9.64 -21.58
CA GLU A 140 -10.85 8.65 -21.91
C GLU A 140 -10.75 7.39 -21.03
N LEU A 141 -9.53 6.93 -20.72
CA LEU A 141 -9.32 5.76 -19.87
C LEU A 141 -9.78 6.03 -18.42
N PHE A 142 -9.55 7.25 -17.91
CA PHE A 142 -10.03 7.62 -16.60
C PHE A 142 -11.54 7.63 -16.55
N GLN A 143 -12.21 8.28 -17.50
CA GLN A 143 -13.66 8.34 -17.58
C GLN A 143 -14.31 6.95 -17.72
N LYS A 144 -13.64 6.05 -18.45
CA LYS A 144 -14.16 4.71 -18.72
C LYS A 144 -13.92 3.72 -17.58
N PHE A 145 -12.77 3.74 -16.94
CA PHE A 145 -12.35 2.65 -16.06
C PHE A 145 -12.31 3.01 -14.57
N TRP A 146 -12.16 4.29 -14.22
CA TRP A 146 -11.97 4.64 -12.81
C TRP A 146 -13.16 4.26 -11.92
N SER A 147 -14.38 4.41 -12.40
CA SER A 147 -15.61 4.09 -11.65
C SER A 147 -15.74 2.60 -11.26
N VAL A 148 -15.02 1.72 -11.95
CA VAL A 148 -14.99 0.26 -11.68
C VAL A 148 -13.62 -0.22 -11.25
N ALA A 149 -12.69 0.70 -10.98
CA ALA A 149 -11.33 0.36 -10.59
C ALA A 149 -11.30 -0.40 -9.26
N GLN A 150 -10.48 -1.44 -9.21
CA GLN A 150 -10.19 -2.20 -7.99
C GLN A 150 -8.69 -2.25 -7.79
N HIS A 151 -8.25 -2.16 -6.54
CA HIS A 151 -6.86 -2.38 -6.18
C HIS A 151 -6.66 -3.81 -5.68
N ILE A 152 -5.54 -4.43 -6.07
CA ILE A 152 -5.07 -5.70 -5.53
C ILE A 152 -3.69 -5.41 -4.94
N VAL A 153 -3.57 -5.56 -3.63
CA VAL A 153 -2.35 -5.19 -2.89
C VAL A 153 -1.99 -6.24 -1.84
N ALA A 154 -0.73 -6.30 -1.48
CA ALA A 154 -0.30 -7.09 -0.34
C ALA A 154 -0.59 -6.37 1.00
N LYS A 155 -0.65 -7.14 2.07
CA LYS A 155 -1.05 -6.66 3.41
C LYS A 155 -0.17 -5.54 3.98
N ASP A 156 1.11 -5.46 3.60
CA ASP A 156 2.06 -4.44 4.06
C ASP A 156 1.71 -3.02 3.59
N ILE A 157 1.00 -2.91 2.48
CA ILE A 157 0.54 -1.63 1.94
C ILE A 157 -0.98 -1.42 2.12
N LEU A 158 -1.60 -2.16 3.05
CA LEU A 158 -3.00 -1.98 3.42
C LEU A 158 -3.29 -0.55 3.89
N LYS A 159 -2.48 -0.03 4.82
CA LYS A 159 -2.67 1.32 5.39
C LYS A 159 -2.61 2.42 4.33
N PRO A 160 -1.60 2.48 3.44
CA PRO A 160 -1.57 3.46 2.35
C PRO A 160 -2.78 3.39 1.42
N HIS A 161 -3.27 2.20 1.09
CA HIS A 161 -4.37 2.04 0.14
C HIS A 161 -5.76 2.12 0.81
N GLY A 162 -5.90 1.61 2.03
CA GLY A 162 -7.19 1.59 2.75
C GLY A 162 -7.49 2.86 3.54
N ILE A 163 -6.47 3.69 3.81
CA ILE A 163 -6.62 4.92 4.61
C ILE A 163 -6.15 6.15 3.84
N TYR A 164 -4.84 6.22 3.48
CA TYR A 164 -4.29 7.43 2.88
C TYR A 164 -4.96 7.76 1.55
N TRP A 165 -5.06 6.76 0.68
CA TRP A 165 -5.58 6.93 -0.67
C TRP A 165 -7.04 7.37 -0.72
N PRO A 166 -8.00 6.75 0.00
CA PRO A 166 -9.37 7.25 0.08
C PRO A 166 -9.46 8.69 0.61
N CYS A 167 -8.69 9.03 1.65
CA CYS A 167 -8.66 10.39 2.20
C CYS A 167 -8.14 11.41 1.18
N MET A 168 -7.06 11.08 0.45
CA MET A 168 -6.51 11.94 -0.60
C MET A 168 -7.50 12.17 -1.75
N LEU A 169 -8.17 11.10 -2.21
CA LEU A 169 -9.20 11.19 -3.23
C LEU A 169 -10.36 12.06 -2.77
N LYS A 170 -10.82 11.85 -1.54
CA LYS A 170 -11.90 12.64 -0.94
C LYS A 170 -11.55 14.12 -0.84
N ALA A 171 -10.35 14.45 -0.36
CA ALA A 171 -9.84 15.82 -0.27
C ALA A 171 -9.76 16.50 -1.65
N ALA A 172 -9.34 15.74 -2.65
CA ALA A 172 -9.26 16.22 -4.04
C ALA A 172 -10.62 16.28 -4.75
N GLY A 173 -11.72 15.81 -4.12
CA GLY A 173 -13.04 15.74 -4.74
C GLY A 173 -13.09 14.75 -5.91
N ILE A 174 -12.30 13.70 -5.85
CA ILE A 174 -12.22 12.62 -6.85
C ILE A 174 -13.01 11.42 -6.31
N PRO A 175 -13.86 10.76 -7.12
CA PRO A 175 -14.51 9.52 -6.71
C PRO A 175 -13.49 8.49 -6.27
N ILE A 176 -13.80 7.72 -5.23
CA ILE A 176 -12.93 6.63 -4.80
C ILE A 176 -13.13 5.39 -5.68
N TYR A 177 -12.14 4.51 -5.68
CA TYR A 177 -12.16 3.22 -6.35
C TYR A 177 -13.20 2.27 -5.71
N GLN A 178 -13.56 1.18 -6.42
CA GLN A 178 -14.66 0.30 -6.02
C GLN A 178 -14.28 -0.65 -4.87
N HIS A 179 -13.15 -1.36 -4.99
CA HIS A 179 -12.72 -2.35 -4.01
C HIS A 179 -11.22 -2.34 -3.78
N LEU A 180 -10.83 -2.62 -2.54
CA LEU A 180 -9.46 -2.94 -2.15
C LEU A 180 -9.38 -4.44 -1.80
N ASN A 181 -8.71 -5.20 -2.64
CA ASN A 181 -8.50 -6.63 -2.45
C ASN A 181 -7.09 -6.85 -1.89
N VAL A 182 -7.01 -7.39 -0.68
CA VAL A 182 -5.76 -7.51 0.07
C VAL A 182 -5.37 -8.97 0.21
N HIS A 183 -4.16 -9.31 -0.23
CA HIS A 183 -3.62 -10.67 -0.12
C HIS A 183 -2.47 -10.75 0.89
N GLY A 184 -2.20 -11.96 1.39
CA GLY A 184 -1.05 -12.26 2.22
C GLY A 184 0.23 -12.43 1.42
N TYR A 185 1.30 -12.87 2.09
CA TYR A 185 2.59 -13.14 1.47
C TYR A 185 2.75 -14.60 1.06
N TRP A 186 3.53 -14.81 0.02
CA TRP A 186 4.21 -16.07 -0.22
C TRP A 186 5.52 -16.08 0.57
N ASN A 187 5.60 -16.99 1.52
CA ASN A 187 6.78 -17.20 2.38
C ASN A 187 7.58 -18.41 1.89
N ILE A 188 8.82 -18.51 2.31
CA ILE A 188 9.65 -19.71 2.26
C ILE A 188 10.10 -20.02 3.68
N ASP A 189 9.92 -21.25 4.13
CA ASP A 189 10.27 -21.69 5.48
C ASP A 189 9.71 -20.76 6.56
N GLN A 190 8.45 -20.33 6.40
CA GLN A 190 7.74 -19.38 7.26
C GLN A 190 8.36 -17.96 7.31
N SER A 191 9.32 -17.66 6.44
CA SER A 191 9.99 -16.37 6.36
C SER A 191 9.58 -15.62 5.09
N LYS A 192 9.41 -14.29 5.20
CA LYS A 192 9.17 -13.42 4.04
C LYS A 192 10.31 -13.55 3.04
N MET A 193 9.99 -13.67 1.75
CA MET A 193 10.99 -13.64 0.68
C MET A 193 11.72 -12.30 0.68
N SER A 194 13.04 -12.33 0.67
CA SER A 194 13.88 -11.14 0.61
C SER A 194 15.10 -11.37 -0.27
N LYS A 195 15.38 -10.41 -1.16
CA LYS A 195 16.58 -10.46 -2.01
C LYS A 195 17.86 -10.41 -1.18
N SER A 196 17.87 -9.73 -0.05
CA SER A 196 19.04 -9.63 0.85
C SER A 196 19.33 -10.94 1.59
N ILE A 197 18.30 -11.76 1.84
CA ILE A 197 18.43 -13.08 2.47
C ILE A 197 18.73 -14.17 1.43
N GLY A 198 18.40 -13.90 0.16
CA GLY A 198 18.63 -14.85 -0.94
C GLY A 198 17.60 -15.99 -1.03
N ASN A 199 16.48 -15.90 -0.30
CA ASN A 199 15.41 -16.89 -0.26
C ASN A 199 14.26 -16.56 -1.26
N VAL A 200 14.59 -16.00 -2.43
CA VAL A 200 13.58 -15.61 -3.43
C VAL A 200 13.38 -16.72 -4.43
N VAL A 201 12.13 -17.12 -4.66
CA VAL A 201 11.76 -18.02 -5.75
C VAL A 201 11.82 -17.27 -7.07
N GLU A 202 12.50 -17.85 -8.07
CA GLU A 202 12.60 -17.29 -9.42
C GLU A 202 11.43 -17.78 -10.29
N PRO A 203 10.41 -16.94 -10.58
CA PRO A 203 9.21 -17.35 -11.28
C PRO A 203 9.48 -17.86 -12.70
N LEU A 204 10.49 -17.31 -13.40
CA LEU A 204 10.82 -17.72 -14.76
C LEU A 204 11.45 -19.12 -14.78
N GLY A 205 12.22 -19.46 -13.74
CA GLY A 205 12.75 -20.82 -13.56
C GLY A 205 11.63 -21.85 -13.45
N LEU A 206 10.68 -21.61 -12.56
CA LEU A 206 9.51 -22.49 -12.37
C LEU A 206 8.63 -22.59 -13.61
N LYS A 207 8.39 -21.47 -14.30
CA LYS A 207 7.70 -21.48 -15.59
C LYS A 207 8.37 -22.39 -16.61
N ASN A 208 9.69 -22.40 -16.70
CA ASN A 208 10.43 -23.20 -17.66
C ASN A 208 10.38 -24.69 -17.34
N VAL A 209 10.30 -25.06 -16.07
CA VAL A 209 10.24 -26.47 -15.61
C VAL A 209 8.83 -27.03 -15.68
N TYR A 210 7.84 -26.30 -15.14
CA TYR A 210 6.48 -26.79 -14.94
C TYR A 210 5.44 -26.23 -15.91
N GLY A 211 5.81 -25.25 -16.72
CA GLY A 211 4.89 -24.53 -17.59
C GLY A 211 4.18 -23.36 -16.90
N LEU A 212 3.79 -22.38 -17.70
CA LEU A 212 3.18 -21.15 -17.21
C LEU A 212 1.83 -21.38 -16.52
N ASP A 213 0.98 -22.18 -17.15
CA ASP A 213 -0.40 -22.34 -16.69
C ASP A 213 -0.46 -23.18 -15.41
N ALA A 214 0.36 -24.23 -15.28
CA ALA A 214 0.47 -25.00 -14.06
C ALA A 214 1.00 -24.17 -12.88
N PHE A 215 2.01 -23.34 -13.11
CA PHE A 215 2.54 -22.45 -12.09
C PHE A 215 1.49 -21.38 -11.68
N ARG A 216 0.79 -20.77 -12.62
CA ARG A 216 -0.30 -19.82 -12.32
C ARG A 216 -1.44 -20.47 -11.57
N PHE A 217 -1.84 -21.69 -11.98
CA PHE A 217 -2.86 -22.47 -11.28
C PHE A 217 -2.48 -22.70 -9.82
N PHE A 218 -1.25 -23.15 -9.57
CA PHE A 218 -0.73 -23.35 -8.22
C PHE A 218 -0.85 -22.09 -7.35
N LEU A 219 -0.39 -20.94 -7.83
CA LEU A 219 -0.44 -19.69 -7.08
C LEU A 219 -1.87 -19.28 -6.69
N MET A 220 -2.84 -19.54 -7.58
CA MET A 220 -4.24 -19.21 -7.32
C MET A 220 -4.96 -20.25 -6.47
N ARG A 221 -4.51 -21.51 -6.51
CA ARG A 221 -5.18 -22.64 -5.87
C ARG A 221 -4.70 -22.88 -4.44
N ASP A 222 -3.42 -22.70 -4.19
CA ASP A 222 -2.79 -23.10 -2.93
C ASP A 222 -2.91 -22.01 -1.84
N MET A 223 -2.93 -20.76 -2.24
CA MET A 223 -3.11 -19.63 -1.31
C MET A 223 -4.60 -19.39 -1.00
N VAL A 224 -4.96 -19.39 0.26
CA VAL A 224 -6.26 -18.86 0.70
C VAL A 224 -6.18 -17.34 0.65
N PHE A 225 -7.07 -16.72 -0.13
CA PHE A 225 -7.06 -15.27 -0.34
C PHE A 225 -7.11 -14.51 0.99
N GLY A 226 -6.13 -13.63 1.19
CA GLY A 226 -5.97 -12.84 2.41
C GLY A 226 -5.10 -13.47 3.50
N LEU A 227 -4.70 -14.72 3.36
CA LEU A 227 -3.76 -15.39 4.28
C LEU A 227 -2.37 -15.49 3.66
N ASP A 228 -1.36 -15.60 4.53
CA ASP A 228 -0.02 -15.99 4.11
C ASP A 228 -0.01 -17.46 3.70
N SER A 229 0.83 -17.80 2.73
CA SER A 229 1.07 -19.16 2.29
C SER A 229 2.57 -19.44 2.20
N ASN A 230 2.97 -20.70 2.38
CA ASN A 230 4.35 -21.10 2.18
C ASN A 230 4.49 -21.73 0.79
N PHE A 231 5.46 -21.23 0.04
CA PHE A 231 5.84 -21.84 -1.22
C PHE A 231 6.71 -23.08 -0.94
N SER A 232 6.36 -24.20 -1.56
CA SER A 232 7.27 -25.33 -1.74
C SER A 232 7.08 -25.94 -3.12
N GLU A 233 8.17 -26.42 -3.70
CA GLU A 233 8.14 -27.04 -5.02
C GLU A 233 7.41 -28.38 -4.97
N GLU A 234 7.49 -29.11 -3.85
CA GLU A 234 6.73 -30.33 -3.58
C GLU A 234 5.23 -30.08 -3.62
N ALA A 235 4.74 -28.98 -3.00
CA ALA A 235 3.34 -28.61 -3.03
C ALA A 235 2.88 -28.29 -4.47
N LEU A 236 3.71 -27.58 -5.26
CA LEU A 236 3.43 -27.31 -6.66
C LEU A 236 3.30 -28.61 -7.47
N VAL A 237 4.23 -29.55 -7.34
CA VAL A 237 4.17 -30.85 -8.00
C VAL A 237 2.95 -31.65 -7.56
N GLN A 238 2.62 -31.63 -6.26
CA GLN A 238 1.43 -32.31 -5.74
C GLN A 238 0.14 -31.73 -6.35
N ARG A 239 0.01 -30.40 -6.47
CA ARG A 239 -1.17 -29.79 -7.13
C ARG A 239 -1.27 -30.14 -8.60
N ILE A 240 -0.15 -30.18 -9.32
CA ILE A 240 -0.14 -30.61 -10.72
C ILE A 240 -0.67 -32.04 -10.84
N ASN A 241 -0.18 -32.94 -10.01
CA ASN A 241 -0.56 -34.36 -10.10
C ASN A 241 -2.00 -34.61 -9.62
N SER A 242 -2.42 -34.02 -8.48
CA SER A 242 -3.75 -34.26 -7.95
C SER A 242 -4.82 -33.48 -8.73
N ASP A 243 -4.68 -32.16 -8.81
CA ASP A 243 -5.78 -31.29 -9.27
C ASP A 243 -5.82 -31.22 -10.81
N LEU A 244 -4.66 -31.17 -11.49
CA LEU A 244 -4.64 -31.08 -12.96
C LEU A 244 -4.60 -32.46 -13.64
N ALA A 245 -3.74 -33.39 -13.23
CA ALA A 245 -3.63 -34.69 -13.89
C ALA A 245 -4.76 -35.61 -13.47
N ASN A 246 -5.02 -35.79 -12.17
CA ASN A 246 -6.06 -36.76 -11.73
C ASN A 246 -7.47 -36.19 -11.84
N ASP A 247 -7.73 -34.96 -11.33
CA ASP A 247 -9.09 -34.44 -11.32
C ASP A 247 -9.49 -33.93 -12.71
N LEU A 248 -8.81 -32.87 -13.20
CA LEU A 248 -9.15 -32.26 -14.49
C LEU A 248 -8.82 -33.21 -15.68
N GLY A 249 -7.70 -33.92 -15.62
CA GLY A 249 -7.25 -34.80 -16.72
C GLY A 249 -8.10 -36.03 -16.90
N ASN A 250 -8.94 -36.42 -15.92
CA ASN A 250 -9.84 -37.57 -16.00
C ASN A 250 -11.31 -37.18 -16.31
N LEU A 251 -11.59 -35.91 -16.57
CA LEU A 251 -12.89 -35.41 -17.03
C LEU A 251 -13.07 -35.65 -18.53
#